data_dc8de70005d24c0c77af11b2c2c52999
#
_entry.id   dc8de70005d24c0c77af11b2c2c52999
#
_cell.length_a   1.000
_cell.length_b   1.000
_cell.length_c   1.000
_cell.angle_alpha   90.00
_cell.angle_beta   90.00
_cell.angle_gamma   90.00
#
_symmetry.space_group_name_H-M   'P 1'
#
loop_
_entity.id
_entity.type
_entity.pdbx_description
1 polymer ?
#
loop_
_entity_poly.entity_id
_entity_poly.type
_entity_poly.pdbx_seq_one_letter_code
_entity_poly.pdbx_strand_id
1 'polypeptide(L)'
;MTNDELRRDGDRPDPGDGGVAAVGAVALATDLAANVLGASVALQGSAVAAILGAAAVPVVQRAATAVVERRAASFGERLRRRGVSAEDVLRAVTEDPRAYDLFRTALAAATDTEHEAKRALLADVLASGILTADGAAAAYARRVIHTVSRIDALEILLLDAVEDAAEQAIGGSGGRGGVSMVSIRSIMDGARQDMLDAGMAVLLAEGLLAVADASGTGWRVSDYGRRVLREIRLIDEEG
;
A
#
# COMPACT_ATOMS: atom_id res chain seq x y z
N MET A 1 29.19 10.69 -62.11
CA MET A 1 30.34 10.65 -61.19
C MET A 1 30.35 11.94 -60.41
N THR A 2 29.70 11.97 -59.27
CA THR A 2 29.92 13.00 -58.25
C THR A 2 29.67 12.36 -56.87
N ASN A 3 30.71 12.38 -56.05
CA ASN A 3 30.78 11.99 -54.69
C ASN A 3 29.78 12.80 -53.83
N ASP A 4 28.90 12.14 -53.15
CA ASP A 4 28.27 12.66 -51.93
C ASP A 4 27.69 11.53 -51.04
N GLU A 5 28.50 10.53 -50.78
CA GLU A 5 28.29 9.54 -49.73
C GLU A 5 29.39 9.71 -48.71
N LEU A 6 29.22 10.60 -47.73
CA LEU A 6 30.00 10.54 -46.49
C LEU A 6 29.42 11.54 -45.48
N ARG A 7 28.92 10.99 -44.41
CA ARG A 7 28.70 11.55 -43.08
C ARG A 7 27.24 11.56 -42.60
N ARG A 8 26.81 10.38 -42.21
CA ARG A 8 25.91 10.25 -41.07
C ARG A 8 26.58 9.34 -40.04
N ASP A 9 27.53 9.89 -39.34
CA ASP A 9 28.05 9.30 -38.10
C ASP A 9 27.34 9.98 -36.95
N GLY A 10 26.54 9.20 -36.21
CA GLY A 10 26.77 8.95 -34.82
C GLY A 10 26.30 10.01 -33.88
N ASP A 11 25.00 10.18 -33.71
CA ASP A 11 24.50 10.64 -32.40
C ASP A 11 24.08 9.39 -31.57
N ARG A 12 25.08 8.75 -30.96
CA ARG A 12 24.87 7.80 -29.89
C ARG A 12 24.63 8.59 -28.64
N PRO A 13 23.48 8.44 -27.97
CA PRO A 13 23.30 9.02 -26.65
C PRO A 13 24.32 8.42 -25.68
N ASP A 14 25.03 9.30 -24.99
CA ASP A 14 26.02 8.98 -23.98
C ASP A 14 25.34 8.22 -22.81
N PRO A 15 25.78 6.99 -22.44
CA PRO A 15 25.17 6.22 -21.36
C PRO A 15 25.54 6.73 -19.95
N GLY A 16 26.18 7.90 -19.83
CA GLY A 16 26.72 8.41 -18.57
C GLY A 16 25.74 9.13 -17.65
N ASP A 17 24.65 9.69 -18.18
CA ASP A 17 23.77 10.58 -17.38
C ASP A 17 22.69 9.87 -16.55
N GLY A 18 22.38 8.61 -16.84
CA GLY A 18 21.35 7.86 -16.09
C GLY A 18 21.77 7.43 -14.66
N GLY A 19 23.08 7.40 -14.40
CA GLY A 19 23.60 6.90 -13.12
C GLY A 19 23.51 7.90 -11.96
N VAL A 20 23.66 9.19 -12.23
CA VAL A 20 23.71 10.23 -11.21
C VAL A 20 22.30 10.60 -10.71
N ALA A 21 21.31 10.61 -11.60
CA ALA A 21 19.91 10.85 -11.23
C ALA A 21 19.33 9.72 -10.38
N ALA A 22 19.68 8.46 -10.68
CA ALA A 22 19.24 7.30 -9.89
C ALA A 22 19.81 7.30 -8.45
N VAL A 23 21.05 7.73 -8.26
CA VAL A 23 21.68 7.84 -6.94
C VAL A 23 21.03 8.97 -6.12
N GLY A 24 20.70 10.10 -6.73
CA GLY A 24 20.03 11.20 -6.04
C GLY A 24 18.62 10.87 -5.55
N ALA A 25 17.88 10.08 -6.31
CA ALA A 25 16.51 9.70 -5.95
C ALA A 25 16.45 8.63 -4.86
N VAL A 26 17.38 7.71 -4.84
CA VAL A 26 17.53 6.74 -3.74
C VAL A 26 17.94 7.48 -2.46
N ALA A 27 18.81 8.47 -2.54
CA ALA A 27 19.21 9.28 -1.40
C ALA A 27 18.04 10.11 -0.84
N LEU A 28 17.20 10.71 -1.69
CA LEU A 28 16.01 11.48 -1.25
C LEU A 28 14.92 10.59 -0.65
N ALA A 29 14.66 9.42 -1.23
CA ALA A 29 13.74 8.44 -0.66
C ALA A 29 14.26 7.92 0.68
N THR A 30 15.57 7.76 0.82
CA THR A 30 16.23 7.33 2.06
C THR A 30 16.18 8.43 3.12
N ASP A 31 16.41 9.70 2.75
CA ASP A 31 16.33 10.84 3.67
C ASP A 31 14.89 11.16 4.11
N LEU A 32 13.91 11.05 3.22
CA LEU A 32 12.48 11.16 3.56
C LEU A 32 12.03 9.99 4.45
N ALA A 33 12.44 8.77 4.11
CA ALA A 33 12.22 7.61 4.94
C ALA A 33 12.90 7.76 6.32
N ALA A 34 14.13 8.24 6.38
CA ALA A 34 14.86 8.47 7.61
C ALA A 34 14.18 9.53 8.51
N ASN A 35 13.65 10.61 7.94
CA ASN A 35 12.92 11.64 8.70
C ASN A 35 11.53 11.17 9.18
N VAL A 36 10.79 10.42 8.37
CA VAL A 36 9.48 9.87 8.76
C VAL A 36 9.64 8.72 9.77
N LEU A 37 10.70 7.93 9.63
CA LEU A 37 10.95 6.73 10.44
C LEU A 37 11.84 7.01 11.66
N GLY A 38 12.65 8.06 11.62
CA GLY A 38 13.52 8.44 12.73
C GLY A 38 12.76 8.70 14.03
N ALA A 39 11.56 9.27 13.95
CA ALA A 39 10.69 9.48 15.10
C ALA A 39 10.10 8.16 15.64
N SER A 40 9.73 7.24 14.76
CA SER A 40 9.14 5.94 15.15
C SER A 40 10.19 5.00 15.74
N VAL A 41 11.39 4.98 15.16
CA VAL A 41 12.51 4.14 15.64
C VAL A 41 13.06 4.64 16.98
N ALA A 42 13.08 5.96 17.21
CA ALA A 42 13.53 6.52 18.48
C ALA A 42 12.60 6.15 19.66
N LEU A 43 11.28 6.13 19.43
CA LEU A 43 10.29 5.72 20.44
C LEU A 43 10.36 4.21 20.74
N GLN A 44 10.62 3.38 19.73
CA GLN A 44 10.80 1.94 19.91
C GLN A 44 12.12 1.59 20.62
N GLY A 45 13.17 2.38 20.41
CA GLY A 45 14.46 2.18 21.04
C GLY A 45 14.43 2.23 22.56
N SER A 46 13.60 3.10 23.15
CA SER A 46 13.45 3.21 24.60
C SER A 46 12.71 2.03 25.22
N ALA A 47 11.69 1.51 24.54
CA ALA A 47 10.96 0.31 25.00
C ALA A 47 11.82 -0.97 24.89
N VAL A 48 12.60 -1.11 23.82
CA VAL A 48 13.54 -2.22 23.62
C VAL A 48 14.65 -2.21 24.65
N ALA A 49 15.18 -1.05 25.01
CA ALA A 49 16.20 -0.92 26.07
C ALA A 49 15.67 -1.36 27.44
N ALA A 50 14.40 -1.10 27.73
CA ALA A 50 13.76 -1.52 28.96
C ALA A 50 13.54 -3.07 29.04
N ILE A 51 13.32 -3.72 27.91
CA ILE A 51 12.99 -5.15 27.84
C ILE A 51 14.24 -6.01 27.66
N LEU A 52 15.15 -5.64 26.77
CA LEU A 52 16.29 -6.46 26.34
C LEU A 52 17.64 -5.97 26.86
N GLY A 53 17.68 -4.81 27.51
CA GLY A 53 18.89 -4.14 27.95
C GLY A 53 19.55 -3.27 26.86
N ALA A 54 20.33 -2.29 27.30
CA ALA A 54 20.92 -1.26 26.42
C ALA A 54 21.83 -1.83 25.32
N ALA A 55 22.47 -2.97 25.56
CA ALA A 55 23.38 -3.62 24.58
C ALA A 55 22.65 -4.19 23.34
N ALA A 56 21.36 -4.52 23.47
CA ALA A 56 20.56 -5.06 22.36
C ALA A 56 20.01 -3.96 21.43
N VAL A 57 19.91 -2.73 21.91
CA VAL A 57 19.33 -1.60 21.16
C VAL A 57 19.95 -1.41 19.77
N PRO A 58 21.28 -1.34 19.60
CA PRO A 58 21.87 -1.12 18.27
C PRO A 58 21.63 -2.29 17.30
N VAL A 59 21.50 -3.50 17.80
CA VAL A 59 21.22 -4.68 16.97
C VAL A 59 19.78 -4.65 16.46
N VAL A 60 18.83 -4.36 17.36
CA VAL A 60 17.40 -4.26 17.01
C VAL A 60 17.15 -3.09 16.08
N GLN A 61 17.79 -1.94 16.32
CA GLN A 61 17.68 -0.77 15.42
C GLN A 61 18.20 -1.08 14.01
N ARG A 62 19.36 -1.75 13.87
CA ARG A 62 19.87 -2.14 12.56
C ARG A 62 18.93 -3.11 11.84
N ALA A 63 18.37 -4.08 12.56
CA ALA A 63 17.42 -5.02 11.98
C ALA A 63 16.13 -4.30 11.51
N ALA A 64 15.59 -3.41 12.35
CA ALA A 64 14.41 -2.62 12.00
C ALA A 64 14.66 -1.73 10.77
N THR A 65 15.80 -1.02 10.74
CA THR A 65 16.19 -0.19 9.59
C THR A 65 16.30 -1.03 8.30
N ALA A 66 16.94 -2.19 8.35
CA ALA A 66 17.09 -3.06 7.19
C ALA A 66 15.74 -3.58 6.66
N VAL A 67 14.76 -3.86 7.54
CA VAL A 67 13.39 -4.25 7.14
C VAL A 67 12.71 -3.10 6.41
N VAL A 68 12.76 -1.91 6.98
CA VAL A 68 12.16 -0.70 6.41
C VAL A 68 12.76 -0.35 5.06
N GLU A 69 14.10 -0.38 4.94
CA GLU A 69 14.81 -0.13 3.67
C GLU A 69 14.40 -1.13 2.59
N ARG A 70 14.28 -2.42 2.94
CA ARG A 70 13.82 -3.45 2.01
C ARG A 70 12.39 -3.19 1.53
N ARG A 71 11.49 -2.83 2.45
CA ARG A 71 10.09 -2.54 2.11
C ARG A 71 9.97 -1.27 1.25
N ALA A 72 10.75 -0.23 1.56
CA ALA A 72 10.82 0.98 0.75
C ALA A 72 11.40 0.71 -0.65
N ALA A 73 12.41 -0.15 -0.75
CA ALA A 73 12.98 -0.55 -2.05
C ALA A 73 11.97 -1.33 -2.90
N SER A 74 11.23 -2.28 -2.31
CA SER A 74 10.15 -3.02 -2.98
C SER A 74 9.06 -2.08 -3.50
N PHE A 75 8.63 -1.11 -2.67
CA PHE A 75 7.66 -0.08 -3.05
C PHE A 75 8.17 0.78 -4.22
N GLY A 76 9.42 1.25 -4.16
CA GLY A 76 10.04 2.04 -5.23
C GLY A 76 10.21 1.25 -6.54
N GLU A 77 10.54 -0.04 -6.45
CA GLU A 77 10.61 -0.93 -7.62
C GLU A 77 9.24 -1.08 -8.30
N ARG A 78 8.17 -1.24 -7.52
CA ARG A 78 6.81 -1.32 -8.05
C ARG A 78 6.40 -0.02 -8.76
N LEU A 79 6.73 1.16 -8.19
CA LEU A 79 6.50 2.45 -8.85
C LEU A 79 7.20 2.53 -10.20
N ARG A 80 8.48 2.09 -10.28
CA ARG A 80 9.23 2.06 -11.55
C ARG A 80 8.60 1.13 -12.58
N ARG A 81 8.10 -0.04 -12.19
CA ARG A 81 7.35 -0.95 -13.08
C ARG A 81 6.08 -0.32 -13.64
N ARG A 82 5.47 0.60 -12.90
CA ARG A 82 4.30 1.39 -13.34
C ARG A 82 4.68 2.62 -14.16
N GLY A 83 5.97 2.79 -14.50
CA GLY A 83 6.47 3.88 -15.33
C GLY A 83 6.66 5.20 -14.60
N VAL A 84 6.64 5.19 -13.26
CA VAL A 84 6.94 6.38 -12.44
C VAL A 84 8.42 6.43 -12.14
N SER A 85 9.11 7.43 -12.70
CA SER A 85 10.50 7.69 -12.39
C SER A 85 10.66 8.43 -11.07
N ALA A 86 11.87 8.39 -10.53
CA ALA A 86 12.20 9.18 -9.34
C ALA A 86 12.04 10.69 -9.57
N GLU A 87 12.33 11.16 -10.78
CA GLU A 87 12.15 12.55 -11.19
C GLU A 87 10.67 12.95 -11.23
N ASP A 88 9.78 12.05 -11.66
CA ASP A 88 8.35 12.30 -11.65
C ASP A 88 7.82 12.44 -10.24
N VAL A 89 8.26 11.55 -9.32
CA VAL A 89 7.93 11.67 -7.90
C VAL A 89 8.45 12.98 -7.33
N LEU A 90 9.72 13.30 -7.55
CA LEU A 90 10.35 14.52 -7.04
C LEU A 90 9.62 15.77 -7.55
N ARG A 91 9.32 15.82 -8.84
CA ARG A 91 8.57 16.93 -9.44
C ARG A 91 7.19 17.06 -8.78
N ALA A 92 6.42 15.96 -8.72
CA ALA A 92 5.09 15.96 -8.16
C ALA A 92 5.07 16.44 -6.69
N VAL A 93 5.98 15.95 -5.85
CA VAL A 93 6.02 16.31 -4.42
C VAL A 93 6.55 17.72 -4.17
N THR A 94 7.31 18.29 -5.13
CA THR A 94 7.84 19.65 -5.03
C THR A 94 6.81 20.69 -5.51
N GLU A 95 6.04 20.34 -6.55
CA GLU A 95 5.08 21.25 -7.18
C GLU A 95 3.70 21.23 -6.49
N ASP A 96 3.29 20.09 -5.92
CA ASP A 96 1.98 19.95 -5.27
C ASP A 96 2.12 19.40 -3.82
N PRO A 97 1.83 20.24 -2.79
CA PRO A 97 1.81 19.80 -1.40
C PRO A 97 0.90 18.60 -1.14
N ARG A 98 -0.17 18.43 -1.94
CA ARG A 98 -1.10 17.30 -1.82
C ARG A 98 -0.47 16.01 -2.33
N ALA A 99 0.33 16.08 -3.39
CA ALA A 99 1.12 14.94 -3.89
C ALA A 99 2.19 14.54 -2.85
N TYR A 100 2.80 15.49 -2.18
CA TYR A 100 3.71 15.22 -1.07
C TYR A 100 3.04 14.45 0.06
N ASP A 101 1.89 14.92 0.54
CA ASP A 101 1.14 14.25 1.63
C ASP A 101 0.70 12.84 1.22
N LEU A 102 0.28 12.67 -0.02
CA LEU A 102 -0.13 11.39 -0.57
C LEU A 102 1.06 10.41 -0.62
N PHE A 103 2.18 10.85 -1.17
CA PHE A 103 3.42 10.07 -1.23
C PHE A 103 3.90 9.67 0.17
N ARG A 104 3.95 10.61 1.10
CA ARG A 104 4.35 10.37 2.49
C ARG A 104 3.45 9.33 3.16
N THR A 105 2.12 9.44 2.97
CA THR A 105 1.15 8.50 3.56
C THR A 105 1.30 7.11 2.96
N ALA A 106 1.43 7.00 1.64
CA ALA A 106 1.61 5.72 0.96
C ALA A 106 2.93 5.04 1.35
N LEU A 107 4.03 5.80 1.40
CA LEU A 107 5.34 5.28 1.79
C LEU A 107 5.36 4.81 3.25
N ALA A 108 4.79 5.59 4.17
CA ALA A 108 4.71 5.21 5.58
C ALA A 108 3.91 3.90 5.74
N ALA A 109 2.73 3.80 5.13
CA ALA A 109 1.93 2.59 5.17
C ALA A 109 2.62 1.38 4.51
N ALA A 110 3.33 1.60 3.38
CA ALA A 110 4.07 0.55 2.70
C ALA A 110 5.26 0.02 3.51
N THR A 111 5.92 0.87 4.28
CA THR A 111 7.04 0.47 5.14
C THR A 111 6.59 -0.17 6.45
N ASP A 112 5.39 0.15 6.92
CA ASP A 112 4.83 -0.40 8.15
C ASP A 112 4.21 -1.80 7.94
N THR A 113 3.63 -2.06 6.77
CA THR A 113 2.95 -3.34 6.49
C THR A 113 3.91 -4.48 6.17
N GLU A 114 3.59 -5.68 6.67
CA GLU A 114 4.24 -6.94 6.25
C GLU A 114 3.61 -7.52 4.97
N HIS A 115 2.40 -7.11 4.64
CA HIS A 115 1.63 -7.65 3.53
C HIS A 115 2.12 -7.09 2.19
N GLU A 116 2.68 -7.97 1.33
CA GLU A 116 3.28 -7.58 0.04
C GLU A 116 2.24 -6.99 -0.91
N ALA A 117 1.07 -7.62 -1.04
CA ALA A 117 0.01 -7.12 -1.91
C ALA A 117 -0.50 -5.74 -1.50
N LYS A 118 -0.63 -5.47 -0.19
CA LYS A 118 -0.96 -4.14 0.30
C LYS A 118 0.09 -3.11 -0.12
N ARG A 119 1.38 -3.44 -0.03
CA ARG A 119 2.49 -2.58 -0.43
C ARG A 119 2.47 -2.30 -1.93
N ALA A 120 2.24 -3.34 -2.73
CA ALA A 120 2.14 -3.22 -4.18
C ALA A 120 0.93 -2.39 -4.60
N LEU A 121 -0.24 -2.59 -3.96
CA LEU A 121 -1.43 -1.78 -4.19
C LEU A 121 -1.19 -0.30 -3.90
N LEU A 122 -0.55 0.02 -2.78
CA LEU A 122 -0.20 1.40 -2.43
C LEU A 122 0.68 2.05 -3.51
N ALA A 123 1.66 1.31 -4.05
CA ALA A 123 2.52 1.79 -5.13
C ALA A 123 1.74 1.99 -6.43
N ASP A 124 0.90 1.03 -6.83
CA ASP A 124 0.11 1.09 -8.05
C ASP A 124 -0.90 2.26 -8.05
N VAL A 125 -1.58 2.44 -6.93
CA VAL A 125 -2.53 3.54 -6.75
C VAL A 125 -1.83 4.90 -6.70
N LEU A 126 -0.67 4.97 -6.03
CA LEU A 126 0.14 6.19 -6.00
C LEU A 126 0.64 6.55 -7.41
N ALA A 127 1.13 5.57 -8.18
CA ALA A 127 1.54 5.76 -9.57
C ALA A 127 0.41 6.35 -10.41
N SER A 128 -0.79 5.78 -10.30
CA SER A 128 -1.97 6.28 -10.99
C SER A 128 -2.32 7.72 -10.57
N GLY A 129 -2.20 8.03 -9.28
CA GLY A 129 -2.50 9.37 -8.75
C GLY A 129 -1.49 10.44 -9.15
N ILE A 130 -0.21 10.08 -9.29
CA ILE A 130 0.86 11.01 -9.70
C ILE A 130 0.84 11.25 -11.22
N LEU A 131 0.59 10.20 -12.02
CA LEU A 131 0.65 10.29 -13.48
C LEU A 131 -0.63 10.89 -14.11
N THR A 132 -1.72 10.99 -13.35
CA THR A 132 -2.99 11.46 -13.91
C THR A 132 -3.16 12.97 -13.78
N ALA A 133 -3.60 13.60 -14.86
CA ALA A 133 -4.13 14.96 -14.85
C ALA A 133 -5.62 15.02 -14.47
N ASP A 134 -6.29 13.85 -14.36
CA ASP A 134 -7.71 13.76 -14.00
C ASP A 134 -7.90 13.93 -12.49
N GLY A 135 -8.56 15.00 -12.09
CA GLY A 135 -8.85 15.30 -10.69
C GLY A 135 -9.72 14.24 -9.99
N ALA A 136 -10.60 13.54 -10.72
CA ALA A 136 -11.42 12.47 -10.16
C ALA A 136 -10.59 11.23 -9.88
N ALA A 137 -9.70 10.85 -10.80
CA ALA A 137 -8.77 9.74 -10.61
C ALA A 137 -7.78 10.02 -9.46
N ALA A 138 -7.24 11.24 -9.38
CA ALA A 138 -6.39 11.65 -8.27
C ALA A 138 -7.13 11.62 -6.92
N ALA A 139 -8.40 12.03 -6.87
CA ALA A 139 -9.22 11.97 -5.67
C ALA A 139 -9.52 10.51 -5.26
N TYR A 140 -9.77 9.63 -6.22
CA TYR A 140 -9.94 8.21 -5.99
C TYR A 140 -8.66 7.58 -5.44
N ALA A 141 -7.51 7.83 -6.06
CA ALA A 141 -6.21 7.35 -5.59
C ALA A 141 -5.95 7.77 -4.14
N ARG A 142 -6.22 9.04 -3.81
CA ARG A 142 -6.09 9.55 -2.44
C ARG A 142 -6.98 8.79 -1.46
N ARG A 143 -8.23 8.54 -1.83
CA ARG A 143 -9.16 7.78 -0.99
C ARG A 143 -8.66 6.36 -0.74
N VAL A 144 -8.22 5.66 -1.80
CA VAL A 144 -7.71 4.28 -1.68
C VAL A 144 -6.46 4.23 -0.81
N ILE A 145 -5.48 5.12 -1.03
CA ILE A 145 -4.27 5.18 -0.20
C ILE A 145 -4.63 5.41 1.27
N HIS A 146 -5.54 6.35 1.54
CA HIS A 146 -5.97 6.62 2.91
C HIS A 146 -6.63 5.41 3.56
N THR A 147 -7.57 4.77 2.87
CA THR A 147 -8.25 3.56 3.35
C THR A 147 -7.26 2.41 3.56
N VAL A 148 -6.44 2.10 2.55
CA VAL A 148 -5.48 0.99 2.61
C VAL A 148 -4.40 1.23 3.67
N SER A 149 -4.02 2.48 3.93
CA SER A 149 -3.07 2.79 5.03
C SER A 149 -3.63 2.45 6.42
N ARG A 150 -4.93 2.41 6.58
CA ARG A 150 -5.62 2.22 7.88
C ARG A 150 -6.11 0.80 8.15
N ILE A 151 -6.06 -0.07 7.16
CA ILE A 151 -6.41 -1.49 7.32
C ILE A 151 -5.15 -2.33 7.39
N ASP A 152 -5.16 -3.36 8.22
CA ASP A 152 -4.06 -4.31 8.36
C ASP A 152 -4.44 -5.70 7.83
N ALA A 153 -3.57 -6.69 8.03
CA ALA A 153 -3.79 -8.05 7.58
C ALA A 153 -5.09 -8.66 8.12
N LEU A 154 -5.46 -8.32 9.36
CA LEU A 154 -6.71 -8.81 9.97
C LEU A 154 -7.93 -8.27 9.22
N GLU A 155 -7.97 -6.98 8.91
CA GLU A 155 -9.09 -6.35 8.19
C GLU A 155 -9.20 -6.89 6.75
N ILE A 156 -8.07 -7.16 6.10
CA ILE A 156 -8.05 -7.78 4.77
C ILE A 156 -8.63 -9.18 4.82
N LEU A 157 -8.20 -10.01 5.78
CA LEU A 157 -8.73 -11.36 5.99
C LEU A 157 -10.23 -11.35 6.35
N LEU A 158 -10.67 -10.38 7.16
CA LEU A 158 -12.09 -10.20 7.48
C LEU A 158 -12.92 -9.82 6.27
N LEU A 159 -12.41 -8.91 5.44
CA LEU A 159 -13.08 -8.48 4.23
C LEU A 159 -13.25 -9.65 3.26
N ASP A 160 -12.21 -10.46 3.14
CA ASP A 160 -12.19 -11.69 2.34
C ASP A 160 -13.20 -12.72 2.87
N ALA A 161 -13.20 -12.97 4.18
CA ALA A 161 -14.15 -13.88 4.84
C ALA A 161 -15.61 -13.46 4.67
N VAL A 162 -15.90 -12.16 4.68
CA VAL A 162 -17.27 -11.65 4.43
C VAL A 162 -17.68 -11.88 2.99
N GLU A 163 -16.79 -11.68 2.02
CA GLU A 163 -17.10 -11.93 0.60
C GLU A 163 -17.30 -13.43 0.34
N ASP A 164 -16.43 -14.30 0.85
CA ASP A 164 -16.54 -15.75 0.72
C ASP A 164 -17.81 -16.30 1.38
N ALA A 165 -18.16 -15.81 2.57
CA ALA A 165 -19.41 -16.18 3.23
C ALA A 165 -20.66 -15.73 2.43
N ALA A 166 -20.58 -14.56 1.78
CA ALA A 166 -21.66 -14.07 0.92
C ALA A 166 -21.82 -14.94 -0.33
N GLU A 167 -20.74 -15.37 -0.96
CA GLU A 167 -20.75 -16.26 -2.12
C GLU A 167 -21.34 -17.64 -1.76
N GLN A 168 -20.95 -18.21 -0.61
CA GLN A 168 -21.52 -19.47 -0.11
C GLN A 168 -23.03 -19.37 0.17
N ALA A 169 -23.49 -18.24 0.72
CA ALA A 169 -24.91 -18.01 0.98
C ALA A 169 -25.75 -17.89 -0.29
N ILE A 170 -25.21 -17.33 -1.37
CA ILE A 170 -25.87 -17.21 -2.68
C ILE A 170 -26.07 -18.59 -3.33
N GLY A 171 -25.13 -19.51 -3.16
CA GLY A 171 -25.22 -20.88 -3.67
C GLY A 171 -26.30 -21.73 -2.97
N GLY A 172 -26.76 -21.34 -1.78
CA GLY A 172 -27.71 -22.10 -0.96
C GLY A 172 -29.19 -21.69 -1.05
N SER A 173 -29.51 -20.45 -1.26
CA SER A 173 -30.89 -19.96 -1.42
C SER A 173 -30.89 -18.48 -1.83
N GLY A 174 -31.16 -18.17 -3.07
CA GLY A 174 -31.21 -16.88 -3.76
C GLY A 174 -31.59 -15.58 -3.04
N GLY A 175 -31.15 -15.37 -1.83
CA GLY A 175 -31.38 -14.19 -1.04
C GLY A 175 -30.15 -13.27 -1.03
N ARG A 176 -30.34 -12.00 -1.35
CA ARG A 176 -29.36 -10.90 -1.11
C ARG A 176 -29.17 -10.64 0.40
N GLY A 177 -29.14 -11.71 1.22
CA GLY A 177 -28.99 -11.62 2.66
C GLY A 177 -27.55 -11.25 3.04
N GLY A 178 -27.42 -10.39 4.05
CA GLY A 178 -26.11 -10.09 4.64
C GLY A 178 -25.52 -11.30 5.35
N VAL A 179 -24.21 -11.33 5.48
CA VAL A 179 -23.47 -12.34 6.22
C VAL A 179 -23.58 -12.04 7.71
N SER A 180 -23.89 -13.07 8.52
CA SER A 180 -23.94 -12.92 9.97
C SER A 180 -22.57 -13.05 10.62
N MET A 181 -22.40 -12.50 11.83
CA MET A 181 -21.17 -12.68 12.61
C MET A 181 -20.87 -14.16 12.90
N VAL A 182 -21.89 -15.01 13.00
CA VAL A 182 -21.71 -16.45 13.22
C VAL A 182 -21.03 -17.10 12.00
N SER A 183 -21.43 -16.71 10.80
CA SER A 183 -20.81 -17.20 9.57
C SER A 183 -19.35 -16.74 9.44
N ILE A 184 -19.08 -15.48 9.75
CA ILE A 184 -17.71 -14.91 9.73
C ILE A 184 -16.83 -15.66 10.73
N ARG A 185 -17.30 -15.90 11.94
CA ARG A 185 -16.55 -16.69 12.95
C ARG A 185 -16.24 -18.11 12.50
N SER A 186 -17.15 -18.72 11.81
CA SER A 186 -16.96 -20.10 11.31
C SER A 186 -15.82 -20.16 10.26
N ILE A 187 -15.59 -19.08 9.53
CA ILE A 187 -14.49 -19.01 8.57
C ILE A 187 -13.18 -18.57 9.26
N MET A 188 -13.27 -17.64 10.21
CA MET A 188 -12.15 -17.09 10.99
C MET A 188 -11.85 -17.92 12.24
N ASP A 189 -11.66 -19.24 12.07
CA ASP A 189 -11.44 -20.18 13.18
C ASP A 189 -10.29 -19.74 14.09
N GLY A 190 -10.56 -19.73 15.40
CA GLY A 190 -9.60 -19.32 16.43
C GLY A 190 -9.44 -17.80 16.63
N ALA A 191 -10.10 -16.94 15.86
CA ALA A 191 -10.05 -15.50 16.07
C ALA A 191 -10.88 -15.08 17.30
N ARG A 192 -10.31 -14.19 18.12
CA ARG A 192 -11.00 -13.65 19.31
C ARG A 192 -12.11 -12.69 18.88
N GLN A 193 -13.23 -12.75 19.61
CA GLN A 193 -14.41 -11.92 19.32
C GLN A 193 -14.09 -10.42 19.31
N ASP A 194 -13.35 -9.95 20.30
CA ASP A 194 -12.98 -8.54 20.44
C ASP A 194 -12.13 -8.04 19.25
N MET A 195 -11.28 -8.90 18.69
CA MET A 195 -10.51 -8.59 17.48
C MET A 195 -11.41 -8.52 16.24
N LEU A 196 -12.35 -9.45 16.09
CA LEU A 196 -13.30 -9.43 14.97
C LEU A 196 -14.19 -8.19 15.02
N ASP A 197 -14.71 -7.84 16.19
CA ASP A 197 -15.56 -6.67 16.37
C ASP A 197 -14.78 -5.37 16.07
N ALA A 198 -13.51 -5.28 16.50
CA ALA A 198 -12.65 -4.14 16.20
C ALA A 198 -12.35 -4.02 14.70
N GLY A 199 -11.97 -5.11 14.04
CA GLY A 199 -11.70 -5.11 12.59
C GLY A 199 -12.95 -4.78 11.77
N MET A 200 -14.12 -5.32 12.14
CA MET A 200 -15.40 -4.99 11.50
C MET A 200 -15.74 -3.50 11.65
N ALA A 201 -15.48 -2.89 12.81
CA ALA A 201 -15.70 -1.47 13.03
C ALA A 201 -14.79 -0.62 12.12
N VAL A 202 -13.52 -1.00 11.94
CA VAL A 202 -12.59 -0.34 11.02
C VAL A 202 -13.10 -0.45 9.58
N LEU A 203 -13.46 -1.65 9.12
CA LEU A 203 -13.97 -1.88 7.77
C LEU A 203 -15.24 -1.08 7.46
N LEU A 204 -16.15 -0.96 8.43
CA LEU A 204 -17.34 -0.12 8.32
C LEU A 204 -16.99 1.38 8.26
N ALA A 205 -16.09 1.84 9.13
CA ALA A 205 -15.67 3.24 9.17
C ALA A 205 -14.98 3.67 7.85
N GLU A 206 -14.19 2.77 7.25
CA GLU A 206 -13.53 3.00 5.96
C GLU A 206 -14.48 2.80 4.75
N GLY A 207 -15.72 2.36 4.98
CA GLY A 207 -16.71 2.14 3.93
C GLY A 207 -16.45 0.91 3.05
N LEU A 208 -15.62 -0.02 3.52
CA LEU A 208 -15.34 -1.29 2.85
C LEU A 208 -16.46 -2.31 3.06
N LEU A 209 -17.12 -2.23 4.21
CA LEU A 209 -18.35 -2.97 4.50
C LEU A 209 -19.57 -2.03 4.53
N ALA A 210 -20.72 -2.62 4.35
CA ALA A 210 -22.01 -1.97 4.52
C ALA A 210 -22.96 -2.90 5.28
N VAL A 211 -23.89 -2.31 6.04
CA VAL A 211 -25.00 -3.05 6.65
C VAL A 211 -25.91 -3.55 5.55
N ALA A 212 -26.22 -4.84 5.57
CA ALA A 212 -26.98 -5.50 4.51
C ALA A 212 -28.49 -5.48 4.74
N ASP A 213 -28.92 -5.37 6.00
CA ASP A 213 -30.32 -5.46 6.40
C ASP A 213 -30.73 -4.34 7.39
N ALA A 214 -32.03 -4.13 7.53
CA ALA A 214 -32.57 -3.12 8.43
C ALA A 214 -32.40 -3.46 9.92
N SER A 215 -32.08 -4.71 10.25
CA SER A 215 -31.81 -5.13 11.63
C SER A 215 -30.42 -4.77 12.12
N GLY A 216 -29.51 -4.41 11.20
CA GLY A 216 -28.13 -4.08 11.50
C GLY A 216 -27.25 -5.28 11.86
N THR A 217 -27.75 -6.51 11.65
CA THR A 217 -27.07 -7.75 12.04
C THR A 217 -26.37 -8.47 10.89
N GLY A 218 -26.66 -8.06 9.64
CA GLY A 218 -26.02 -8.59 8.44
C GLY A 218 -25.07 -7.59 7.83
N TRP A 219 -23.92 -8.08 7.35
CA TRP A 219 -22.92 -7.29 6.64
C TRP A 219 -22.71 -7.79 5.21
N ARG A 220 -22.30 -6.90 4.37
CA ARG A 220 -21.85 -7.20 3.00
C ARG A 220 -20.66 -6.36 2.63
N VAL A 221 -19.82 -6.85 1.76
CA VAL A 221 -18.75 -6.04 1.16
C VAL A 221 -19.39 -4.97 0.29
N SER A 222 -18.99 -3.71 0.47
CA SER A 222 -19.46 -2.59 -0.36
C SER A 222 -18.89 -2.69 -1.78
N ASP A 223 -19.44 -1.92 -2.74
CA ASP A 223 -18.87 -1.87 -4.09
C ASP A 223 -17.43 -1.33 -4.09
N TYR A 224 -17.14 -0.40 -3.19
CA TYR A 224 -15.79 0.10 -2.95
C TYR A 224 -14.90 -0.98 -2.34
N GLY A 225 -15.39 -1.69 -1.32
CA GLY A 225 -14.66 -2.80 -0.69
C GLY A 225 -14.33 -3.91 -1.67
N ARG A 226 -15.28 -4.32 -2.53
CA ARG A 226 -15.04 -5.32 -3.58
C ARG A 226 -13.96 -4.90 -4.57
N ARG A 227 -13.92 -3.61 -4.91
CA ARG A 227 -12.86 -3.08 -5.80
C ARG A 227 -11.49 -3.17 -5.14
N VAL A 228 -11.36 -2.71 -3.90
CA VAL A 228 -10.09 -2.80 -3.14
C VAL A 228 -9.65 -4.24 -2.96
N LEU A 229 -10.56 -5.13 -2.56
CA LEU A 229 -10.25 -6.56 -2.35
C LEU A 229 -9.80 -7.23 -3.65
N ARG A 230 -10.46 -6.95 -4.77
CA ARG A 230 -10.07 -7.48 -6.08
C ARG A 230 -8.65 -7.04 -6.48
N GLU A 231 -8.31 -5.78 -6.25
CA GLU A 231 -6.98 -5.27 -6.56
C GLU A 231 -5.90 -5.95 -5.69
N ILE A 232 -6.21 -6.23 -4.41
CA ILE A 232 -5.31 -6.99 -3.52
C ILE A 232 -5.13 -8.43 -4.01
N ARG A 233 -6.24 -9.14 -4.31
CA ARG A 233 -6.19 -10.55 -4.79
C ARG A 233 -5.42 -10.68 -6.11
N LEU A 234 -5.61 -9.78 -7.07
CA LEU A 234 -4.88 -9.79 -8.35
C LEU A 234 -3.36 -9.65 -8.15
N ILE A 235 -2.93 -8.87 -7.18
CA ILE A 235 -1.51 -8.69 -6.87
C ILE A 235 -0.94 -9.95 -6.21
N ASP A 236 -1.68 -10.60 -5.30
CA ASP A 236 -1.25 -11.86 -4.67
C ASP A 236 -1.08 -13.01 -5.69
N GLU A 237 -1.88 -13.02 -6.77
CA GLU A 237 -1.78 -14.00 -7.84
C GLU A 237 -0.60 -13.76 -8.80
N GLU A 238 -0.09 -12.52 -8.89
CA GLU A 238 1.06 -12.14 -9.73
C GLU A 238 2.44 -12.43 -9.08
N GLY A 239 2.51 -12.67 -7.78
CA GLY A 239 3.74 -12.82 -6.98
C GLY A 239 4.10 -14.25 -6.70
#